data_b749cde889929a482571fb6d6b1f09ec
#
_entry.id   b749cde889929a482571fb6d6b1f09ec
#
_cell.length_a   1.000
_cell.length_b   1.000
_cell.length_c   1.000
_cell.angle_alpha   90.00
_cell.angle_beta   90.00
_cell.angle_gamma   90.00
#
_symmetry.space_group_name_H-M   'P 1'
#
loop_
_entity.id
_entity.type
_entity.pdbx_description
1 polymer ?
#
loop_
_entity_poly.entity_id
_entity_poly.type
_entity_poly.pdbx_seq_one_letter_code
_entity_poly.pdbx_strand_id
1 'polypeptide(L)'
;AQNAYAPYSGFKVGAAILCRDGSVYTGCNIENASYGASNCAERTAVFKAVSEGKKEFLKIAIMSSGGGFTFPCGICRQVLWEFMPQGDVVLGDVNGRIKVFKLKELLPEAFSL
;
A
#
# COMPACT_ATOMS: atom_id res chain seq x y z
N ALA A 1 -3.10 -6.37 9.91
CA ALA A 1 -3.83 -5.11 10.15
C ALA A 1 -4.37 -4.98 11.57
N GLN A 2 -3.84 -5.77 12.52
CA GLN A 2 -4.31 -5.70 13.93
C GLN A 2 -4.02 -4.33 14.54
N ASN A 3 -2.95 -3.67 14.11
CA ASN A 3 -2.55 -2.37 14.64
C ASN A 3 -3.19 -1.20 13.90
N ALA A 4 -4.06 -1.46 12.93
CA ALA A 4 -4.75 -0.41 12.19
C ALA A 4 -5.62 0.41 13.14
N TYR A 5 -5.63 1.73 12.93
CA TYR A 5 -6.44 2.65 13.71
C TYR A 5 -7.51 3.22 12.76
N ALA A 6 -8.70 2.66 12.83
CA ALA A 6 -9.78 3.00 11.89
C ALA A 6 -11.11 3.28 12.62
N PRO A 7 -11.14 4.25 13.57
CA PRO A 7 -12.35 4.50 14.36
C PRO A 7 -13.48 5.12 13.55
N TYR A 8 -13.19 5.74 12.42
CA TYR A 8 -14.19 6.45 11.61
C TYR A 8 -14.83 5.52 10.57
N SER A 9 -14.02 4.74 9.84
CA SER A 9 -14.53 3.85 8.80
C SER A 9 -14.79 2.42 9.29
N GLY A 10 -14.08 1.98 10.31
CA GLY A 10 -14.08 0.59 10.74
C GLY A 10 -13.38 -0.35 9.75
N PHE A 11 -12.82 0.17 8.66
CA PHE A 11 -12.21 -0.60 7.58
C PHE A 11 -10.70 -0.68 7.78
N LYS A 12 -10.22 -1.86 8.16
CA LYS A 12 -8.79 -2.07 8.46
C LYS A 12 -8.07 -2.63 7.25
N VAL A 13 -6.94 -2.03 6.92
CA VAL A 13 -6.10 -2.41 5.78
C VAL A 13 -4.69 -2.67 6.26
N GLY A 14 -4.08 -3.74 5.75
CA GLY A 14 -2.68 -4.04 5.95
C GLY A 14 -1.96 -4.06 4.62
N ALA A 15 -0.69 -3.67 4.63
CA ALA A 15 0.15 -3.72 3.44
C ALA A 15 1.54 -4.23 3.82
N ALA A 16 2.19 -4.91 2.87
CA ALA A 16 3.57 -5.36 3.03
C ALA A 16 4.33 -5.03 1.75
N ILE A 17 5.45 -4.33 1.87
CA ILE A 17 6.27 -3.97 0.73
C ILE A 17 7.56 -4.80 0.73
N LEU A 18 7.88 -5.39 -0.42
CA LEU A 18 9.10 -6.16 -0.62
C LEU A 18 10.13 -5.28 -1.30
N CYS A 19 11.26 -5.09 -0.65
CA CYS A 19 12.38 -4.32 -1.16
C CYS A 19 13.27 -5.18 -2.06
N ARG A 20 14.06 -4.53 -2.91
CA ARG A 20 14.97 -5.23 -3.81
C ARG A 20 15.99 -6.08 -3.06
N ASP A 21 16.40 -5.67 -1.86
CA ASP A 21 17.36 -6.42 -1.05
C ASP A 21 16.74 -7.60 -0.29
N GLY A 22 15.44 -7.84 -0.46
CA GLY A 22 14.72 -8.93 0.19
C GLY A 22 14.07 -8.56 1.51
N SER A 23 14.31 -7.35 2.04
CA SER A 23 13.66 -6.92 3.28
C SER A 23 12.18 -6.62 3.02
N VAL A 24 11.36 -6.78 4.07
CA VAL A 24 9.91 -6.57 4.01
C VAL A 24 9.52 -5.58 5.10
N TYR A 25 8.72 -4.59 4.73
CA TYR A 25 8.15 -3.62 5.68
C TYR A 25 6.64 -3.69 5.61
N THR A 26 5.99 -3.71 6.77
CA THR A 26 4.54 -3.77 6.85
C THR A 26 3.98 -2.44 7.31
N GLY A 27 2.73 -2.19 6.95
CA GLY A 27 2.01 -0.99 7.37
C GLY A 27 0.54 -1.27 7.54
N CYS A 28 -0.15 -0.38 8.22
CA CYS A 28 -1.59 -0.42 8.41
C CYS A 28 -2.14 0.99 8.25
N ASN A 29 -3.45 1.09 7.98
CA ASN A 29 -4.08 2.40 7.87
C ASN A 29 -4.23 3.04 9.25
N ILE A 30 -4.05 4.36 9.30
CA ILE A 30 -4.16 5.16 10.51
C ILE A 30 -5.02 6.36 10.17
N GLU A 31 -6.22 6.40 10.75
CA GLU A 31 -7.18 7.47 10.50
C GLU A 31 -7.02 8.59 11.52
N ASN A 32 -7.48 9.78 11.15
CA ASN A 32 -7.41 10.94 12.00
C ASN A 32 -8.66 11.79 11.78
N ALA A 33 -9.10 12.50 12.82
CA ALA A 33 -10.21 13.42 12.73
C ALA A 33 -9.94 14.52 11.68
N SER A 34 -8.68 14.91 11.52
CA SER A 34 -8.25 15.69 10.37
C SER A 34 -8.02 14.71 9.22
N TYR A 35 -8.98 14.61 8.32
CA TYR A 35 -8.94 13.59 7.27
C TYR A 35 -7.70 13.67 6.39
N GLY A 36 -7.16 14.86 6.18
CA GLY A 36 -5.93 15.03 5.43
C GLY A 36 -4.69 14.40 6.08
N ALA A 37 -4.74 14.18 7.41
CA ALA A 37 -3.66 13.53 8.15
C ALA A 37 -3.81 12.01 8.20
N SER A 38 -4.94 11.47 7.75
CA SER A 38 -5.14 10.02 7.67
C SER A 38 -4.13 9.42 6.69
N ASN A 39 -3.62 8.23 7.03
CA ASN A 39 -2.60 7.59 6.21
C ASN A 39 -3.04 6.17 5.84
N CYS A 40 -2.90 5.83 4.56
CA CYS A 40 -3.21 4.49 4.08
C CYS A 40 -2.12 3.50 4.48
N ALA A 41 -2.48 2.22 4.57
CA ALA A 41 -1.54 1.15 4.92
C ALA A 41 -0.33 1.13 3.98
N GLU A 42 -0.55 1.35 2.70
CA GLU A 42 0.49 1.36 1.68
C GLU A 42 1.52 2.45 1.96
N ARG A 43 1.06 3.67 2.26
CA ARG A 43 1.98 4.77 2.58
C ARG A 43 2.70 4.55 3.90
N THR A 44 2.04 3.95 4.89
CA THR A 44 2.69 3.61 6.14
C THR A 44 3.86 2.65 5.89
N ALA A 45 3.66 1.62 5.07
CA ALA A 45 4.71 0.67 4.72
C ALA A 45 5.84 1.32 3.94
N VAL A 46 5.49 2.11 2.90
CA VAL A 46 6.48 2.79 2.05
C VAL A 46 7.31 3.78 2.87
N PHE A 47 6.65 4.62 3.66
CA PHE A 47 7.37 5.66 4.41
C PHE A 47 8.27 5.04 5.48
N LYS A 48 7.84 3.94 6.09
CA LYS A 48 8.69 3.21 7.03
C LYS A 48 9.94 2.69 6.32
N ALA A 49 9.77 2.06 5.15
CA ALA A 49 10.89 1.53 4.38
C ALA A 49 11.85 2.64 3.95
N VAL A 50 11.31 3.75 3.41
CA VAL A 50 12.13 4.89 2.99
C VAL A 50 12.88 5.49 4.17
N SER A 51 12.25 5.60 5.34
CA SER A 51 12.89 6.13 6.54
C SER A 51 14.02 5.23 7.02
N GLU A 52 14.02 3.95 6.65
CA GLU A 52 15.08 3.00 6.93
C GLU A 52 16.13 2.93 5.82
N GLY A 53 16.05 3.82 4.84
CA GLY A 53 17.01 3.88 3.75
C GLY A 53 16.69 3.01 2.53
N LYS A 54 15.53 2.38 2.50
CA LYS A 54 15.13 1.51 1.38
C LYS A 54 14.36 2.33 0.37
N LYS A 55 14.80 2.35 -0.89
CA LYS A 55 14.19 3.17 -1.94
C LYS A 55 13.87 2.37 -3.22
N GLU A 56 14.19 1.09 -3.26
CA GLU A 56 13.93 0.24 -4.43
C GLU A 56 13.01 -0.89 -4.00
N PHE A 57 11.80 -0.90 -4.53
CA PHE A 57 10.77 -1.85 -4.17
C PHE A 57 10.37 -2.70 -5.37
N LEU A 58 10.07 -3.98 -5.14
CA LEU A 58 9.68 -4.93 -6.16
C LEU A 58 8.17 -5.10 -6.25
N LYS A 59 7.50 -5.17 -5.11
CA LYS A 59 6.05 -5.39 -5.07
C LYS A 59 5.48 -4.95 -3.73
N ILE A 60 4.18 -4.74 -3.73
CA ILE A 60 3.41 -4.47 -2.53
C ILE A 60 2.21 -5.40 -2.48
N ALA A 61 1.93 -5.95 -1.30
CA ALA A 61 0.74 -6.76 -1.06
C ALA A 61 -0.22 -5.97 -0.17
N ILE A 62 -1.51 -5.99 -0.50
CA ILE A 62 -2.55 -5.23 0.21
C ILE A 62 -3.69 -6.17 0.56
N MET A 63 -4.13 -6.15 1.82
CA MET A 63 -5.25 -6.94 2.30
C MET A 63 -6.10 -6.10 3.24
N SER A 64 -7.41 -6.29 3.19
CA SER A 64 -8.33 -5.54 4.05
C SER A 64 -9.22 -6.48 4.85
N SER A 65 -9.85 -5.95 5.90
CA SER A 65 -10.81 -6.68 6.73
C SER A 65 -12.18 -6.81 6.07
N GLY A 66 -12.46 -5.99 5.05
CA GLY A 66 -13.71 -6.06 4.30
C GLY A 66 -13.69 -7.18 3.28
N GLY A 67 -14.84 -7.49 2.68
CA GLY A 67 -14.92 -8.44 1.59
C GLY A 67 -14.36 -7.86 0.28
N GLY A 68 -13.86 -8.74 -0.57
CA GLY A 68 -13.36 -8.35 -1.88
C GLY A 68 -11.93 -7.79 -1.84
N PHE A 69 -11.50 -7.29 -3.00
CA PHE A 69 -10.15 -6.75 -3.14
C PHE A 69 -10.15 -5.25 -2.87
N THR A 70 -9.12 -4.78 -2.14
CA THR A 70 -8.94 -3.36 -1.86
C THR A 70 -7.81 -2.83 -2.72
N PHE A 71 -8.13 -1.94 -3.65
CA PHE A 71 -7.15 -1.32 -4.53
C PHE A 71 -6.51 -0.12 -3.82
N PRO A 72 -5.24 0.19 -4.10
CA PRO A 72 -4.62 1.38 -3.53
C PRO A 72 -5.32 2.65 -4.03
N CYS A 73 -5.46 3.65 -3.16
CA CYS A 73 -6.04 4.93 -3.56
C CYS A 73 -5.11 5.67 -4.53
N GLY A 74 -5.61 6.74 -5.16
CA GLY A 74 -4.83 7.49 -6.14
C GLY A 74 -3.53 8.07 -5.57
N ILE A 75 -3.57 8.58 -4.34
CA ILE A 75 -2.38 9.12 -3.68
C ILE A 75 -1.35 8.01 -3.49
N CYS A 76 -1.79 6.82 -3.03
CA CYS A 76 -0.88 5.69 -2.83
C CYS A 76 -0.28 5.21 -4.15
N ARG A 77 -1.06 5.21 -5.23
CA ARG A 77 -0.55 4.82 -6.55
C ARG A 77 0.58 5.75 -7.00
N GLN A 78 0.41 7.06 -6.79
CA GLN A 78 1.44 8.04 -7.15
C GLN A 78 2.68 7.90 -6.25
N VAL A 79 2.50 7.67 -4.95
CA VAL A 79 3.61 7.42 -4.03
C VAL A 79 4.38 6.17 -4.44
N LEU A 80 3.68 5.09 -4.79
CA LEU A 80 4.33 3.85 -5.25
C LEU A 80 5.07 4.08 -6.58
N TRP A 81 4.52 4.89 -7.47
CA TRP A 81 5.14 5.18 -8.76
C TRP A 81 6.54 5.77 -8.61
N GLU A 82 6.76 6.59 -7.60
CA GLU A 82 8.07 7.20 -7.34
C GLU A 82 9.16 6.14 -7.10
N PHE A 83 8.80 5.02 -6.46
CA PHE A 83 9.77 4.03 -5.98
C PHE A 83 9.72 2.69 -6.71
N MET A 84 8.62 2.36 -7.39
CA MET A 84 8.47 1.06 -8.04
C MET A 84 7.64 1.11 -9.33
N PRO A 85 8.06 1.94 -10.32
CA PRO A 85 7.27 2.06 -11.55
C PRO A 85 7.13 0.73 -12.31
N GLN A 86 8.03 -0.20 -12.13
CA GLN A 86 7.99 -1.53 -12.75
C GLN A 86 7.45 -2.61 -11.78
N GLY A 87 6.94 -2.19 -10.64
CA GLY A 87 6.55 -3.13 -9.58
C GLY A 87 5.19 -3.74 -9.77
N ASP A 88 4.94 -4.76 -8.95
CA ASP A 88 3.67 -5.48 -8.92
C ASP A 88 2.86 -5.08 -7.70
N VAL A 89 1.53 -5.00 -7.89
CA VAL A 89 0.57 -4.79 -6.80
C VAL A 89 -0.21 -6.08 -6.64
N VAL A 90 -0.10 -6.69 -5.46
CA VAL A 90 -0.74 -7.96 -5.13
C VAL A 90 -1.89 -7.67 -4.18
N LEU A 91 -3.10 -8.02 -4.59
CA LEU A 91 -4.30 -7.83 -3.78
C LEU A 91 -4.77 -9.18 -3.27
N GLY A 92 -4.95 -9.29 -1.96
CA GLY A 92 -5.50 -10.48 -1.33
C GLY A 92 -6.84 -10.19 -0.67
N ASP A 93 -7.75 -11.17 -0.68
CA ASP A 93 -8.99 -11.06 0.06
C ASP A 93 -9.02 -12.02 1.25
N VAL A 94 -10.05 -11.90 2.08
CA VAL A 94 -10.17 -12.71 3.29
C VAL A 94 -10.41 -14.19 3.00
N ASN A 95 -10.77 -14.54 1.77
CA ASN A 95 -11.01 -15.93 1.35
C ASN A 95 -9.79 -16.56 0.69
N GLY A 96 -8.65 -15.87 0.70
CA GLY A 96 -7.41 -16.40 0.12
C GLY A 96 -7.27 -16.18 -1.38
N ARG A 97 -8.19 -15.44 -2.02
CA ARG A 97 -8.06 -15.12 -3.43
C ARG A 97 -7.01 -14.02 -3.61
N ILE A 98 -6.29 -14.09 -4.73
CA ILE A 98 -5.20 -13.16 -5.02
C ILE A 98 -5.36 -12.65 -6.45
N LYS A 99 -5.16 -11.33 -6.64
CA LYS A 99 -5.02 -10.70 -7.95
C LYS A 99 -3.71 -9.94 -7.98
N VAL A 100 -3.05 -9.95 -9.15
CA VAL A 100 -1.78 -9.25 -9.34
C VAL A 100 -1.92 -8.31 -10.51
N PHE A 101 -1.48 -7.07 -10.32
CA PHE A 101 -1.47 -6.04 -11.36
C PHE A 101 -0.07 -5.43 -11.43
N LYS A 102 0.32 -4.98 -12.62
CA LYS A 102 1.45 -4.07 -12.71
C LYS A 102 1.00 -2.69 -12.23
N LEU A 103 1.85 -1.99 -11.51
CA LEU A 103 1.49 -0.65 -11.02
C LEU A 103 1.08 0.27 -12.17
N LYS A 104 1.75 0.18 -13.32
CA LYS A 104 1.43 1.01 -14.49
C LYS A 104 0.03 0.77 -15.04
N GLU A 105 -0.56 -0.41 -14.79
CA GLU A 105 -1.94 -0.67 -15.18
C GLU A 105 -2.93 0.10 -14.30
N LEU A 106 -2.54 0.39 -13.06
CA LEU A 106 -3.38 1.09 -12.09
C LEU A 106 -3.16 2.59 -12.09
N LEU A 107 -2.13 3.08 -12.78
CA LEU A 107 -1.81 4.50 -12.88
C LEU A 107 -1.28 4.82 -14.28
N PRO A 108 -2.16 4.74 -15.33
CA PRO A 108 -1.75 5.12 -16.68
C PRO A 108 -1.37 6.60 -16.74
N GLU A 109 -0.43 6.94 -17.62
CA GLU A 109 0.02 8.32 -17.81
C GLU A 109 0.45 8.98 -16.50
N ALA A 110 1.20 8.24 -15.67
CA ALA A 110 1.61 8.69 -14.35
C ALA A 110 2.50 9.92 -14.42
N PHE A 111 2.34 10.81 -13.43
CA PHE A 111 3.14 12.01 -13.31
C PHE A 111 4.54 11.68 -12.78
N SER A 112 5.56 12.25 -13.41
CA SER A 112 6.96 12.16 -12.95
C SER A 112 7.63 13.51 -13.13
N LEU A 113 8.55 13.82 -12.27
CA LEU A 113 9.37 15.03 -12.41
C LEU A 113 10.68 14.76 -13.16
#